data_7967e3b38a0f7659e87fb3d631db8c76
#
_entry.id   7967e3b38a0f7659e87fb3d631db8c76
#
_cell.length_a   1.000
_cell.length_b   1.000
_cell.length_c   1.000
_cell.angle_alpha   90.00
_cell.angle_beta   90.00
_cell.angle_gamma   90.00
#
_symmetry.space_group_name_H-M   'P 1'
#
loop_
_entity.id
_entity.type
_entity.pdbx_description
1 polymer ?
#
loop_
_entity_poly.entity_id
_entity_poly.type
_entity_poly.pdbx_seq_one_letter_code
_entity_poly.pdbx_strand_id
1 'polypeptide(L)'
;MEKRNWKHSVTLKQRMVLCLAAFFAAFALQLALNGYQARAVQQVQDDQMGNFNAISRFQGGVESSISILEAYRWENGETEEMLEKLQAACSTSNAWLWRIRSNMDGLQNVSDEQWVLYGAVETTYSSYNTLLEELEGYLSSGQEAKASQLYYNKVSVCGGYLSQYTMQLLKASILDAQTTYTEISELG
;
A
#
# COMPACT_ATOMS: atom_id res chain seq x y z
N MET A 1 -42.16 65.39 10.54
CA MET A 1 -41.70 64.01 10.31
C MET A 1 -40.28 63.94 10.83
N GLU A 2 -40.08 63.50 12.03
CA GLU A 2 -38.78 63.47 12.75
C GLU A 2 -38.14 62.10 12.52
N LYS A 3 -37.06 62.05 11.76
CA LYS A 3 -36.28 60.82 11.57
C LYS A 3 -35.49 60.56 12.84
N ARG A 4 -35.97 59.63 13.67
CA ARG A 4 -35.31 59.09 14.84
C ARG A 4 -34.03 58.33 14.39
N ASN A 5 -32.88 59.02 14.41
CA ASN A 5 -31.55 58.41 14.25
C ASN A 5 -31.22 57.59 15.51
N TRP A 6 -31.51 56.28 15.45
CA TRP A 6 -31.03 55.34 16.48
C TRP A 6 -29.55 55.02 16.20
N LYS A 7 -28.65 55.94 16.58
CA LYS A 7 -27.23 55.61 16.80
C LYS A 7 -27.13 54.94 18.14
N HIS A 8 -27.23 53.61 18.21
CA HIS A 8 -26.76 52.84 19.36
C HIS A 8 -25.25 53.07 19.48
N SER A 9 -24.81 54.01 20.29
CA SER A 9 -23.41 54.18 20.68
C SER A 9 -23.03 53.01 21.59
N VAL A 10 -22.45 51.96 20.96
CA VAL A 10 -21.89 50.83 21.68
C VAL A 10 -20.86 51.37 22.65
N THR A 11 -21.09 51.18 23.96
CA THR A 11 -20.21 51.64 25.04
C THR A 11 -18.82 51.00 24.87
N LEU A 12 -17.78 51.70 25.38
CA LEU A 12 -16.38 51.19 25.32
C LEU A 12 -16.27 49.76 25.88
N LYS A 13 -16.99 49.47 26.97
CA LYS A 13 -17.05 48.12 27.56
C LYS A 13 -17.63 47.09 26.61
N GLN A 14 -18.71 47.42 25.89
CA GLN A 14 -19.32 46.51 24.89
C GLN A 14 -18.38 46.26 23.70
N ARG A 15 -17.65 47.27 23.25
CA ARG A 15 -16.63 47.13 22.20
C ARG A 15 -15.50 46.20 22.65
N MET A 16 -14.99 46.36 23.89
CA MET A 16 -13.97 45.46 24.42
C MET A 16 -14.45 44.02 24.55
N VAL A 17 -15.67 43.80 25.03
CA VAL A 17 -16.25 42.45 25.12
C VAL A 17 -16.45 41.82 23.75
N LEU A 18 -16.89 42.57 22.73
CA LEU A 18 -17.02 42.09 21.38
C LEU A 18 -15.65 41.73 20.73
N CYS A 19 -14.64 42.56 20.96
CA CYS A 19 -13.27 42.26 20.47
C CYS A 19 -12.71 40.99 21.16
N LEU A 20 -12.90 40.82 22.46
CA LEU A 20 -12.49 39.64 23.20
C LEU A 20 -13.24 38.40 22.71
N ALA A 21 -14.55 38.48 22.53
CA ALA A 21 -15.37 37.38 22.01
C ALA A 21 -14.95 37.00 20.58
N ALA A 22 -14.68 37.98 19.72
CA ALA A 22 -14.16 37.72 18.35
C ALA A 22 -12.78 37.06 18.37
N PHE A 23 -11.89 37.49 19.26
CA PHE A 23 -10.57 36.91 19.45
C PHE A 23 -10.67 35.44 19.88
N PHE A 24 -11.49 35.13 20.91
CA PHE A 24 -11.70 33.77 21.37
C PHE A 24 -12.37 32.91 20.33
N ALA A 25 -13.31 33.43 19.53
CA ALA A 25 -13.93 32.71 18.42
C ALA A 25 -12.91 32.38 17.33
N ALA A 26 -12.06 33.33 16.95
CA ALA A 26 -10.98 33.11 15.97
C ALA A 26 -9.96 32.09 16.47
N PHE A 27 -9.58 32.16 17.73
CA PHE A 27 -8.66 31.20 18.36
C PHE A 27 -9.25 29.80 18.43
N ALA A 28 -10.52 29.68 18.82
CA ALA A 28 -11.22 28.39 18.81
C ALA A 28 -11.35 27.78 17.41
N LEU A 29 -11.62 28.62 16.40
CA LEU A 29 -11.67 28.20 15.01
C LEU A 29 -10.30 27.70 14.54
N GLN A 30 -9.23 28.40 14.89
CA GLN A 30 -7.86 27.99 14.54
C GLN A 30 -7.45 26.68 15.19
N LEU A 31 -7.81 26.47 16.47
CA LEU A 31 -7.58 25.18 17.15
C LEU A 31 -8.38 24.04 16.51
N ALA A 32 -9.63 24.30 16.09
CA ALA A 32 -10.44 23.32 15.41
C ALA A 32 -9.87 22.95 14.03
N LEU A 33 -9.39 23.94 13.26
CA LEU A 33 -8.73 23.73 11.97
C LEU A 33 -7.43 22.93 12.13
N ASN A 34 -6.58 23.30 13.09
CA ASN A 34 -5.33 22.57 13.36
C ASN A 34 -5.60 21.12 13.79
N GLY A 35 -6.64 20.90 14.61
CA GLY A 35 -7.05 19.56 15.01
C GLY A 35 -7.59 18.72 13.84
N TYR A 36 -8.32 19.35 12.91
CA TYR A 36 -8.79 18.69 11.71
C TYR A 36 -7.63 18.31 10.76
N GLN A 37 -6.71 19.24 10.54
CA GLN A 37 -5.51 18.99 9.71
C GLN A 37 -4.64 17.88 10.29
N ALA A 38 -4.40 17.89 11.61
CA ALA A 38 -3.62 16.86 12.28
C ALA A 38 -4.25 15.46 12.12
N ARG A 39 -5.57 15.36 12.20
CA ARG A 39 -6.29 14.10 11.97
C ARG A 39 -6.22 13.65 10.51
N ALA A 40 -6.38 14.57 9.57
CA ALA A 40 -6.28 14.25 8.15
C ALA A 40 -4.87 13.73 7.78
N VAL A 41 -3.82 14.37 8.29
CA VAL A 41 -2.43 13.91 8.12
C VAL A 41 -2.22 12.52 8.71
N GLN A 42 -2.71 12.30 9.93
CA GLN A 42 -2.58 11.01 10.59
C GLN A 42 -3.31 9.89 9.82
N GLN A 43 -4.52 10.16 9.34
CA GLN A 43 -5.28 9.19 8.56
C GLN A 43 -4.56 8.82 7.26
N VAL A 44 -4.07 9.81 6.50
CA VAL A 44 -3.28 9.56 5.29
C VAL A 44 -2.03 8.74 5.60
N GLN A 45 -1.35 9.05 6.71
CA GLN A 45 -0.16 8.30 7.11
C GLN A 45 -0.49 6.84 7.46
N ASP A 46 -1.57 6.60 8.20
CA ASP A 46 -2.00 5.25 8.58
C ASP A 46 -2.40 4.42 7.34
N ASP A 47 -3.14 5.02 6.40
CA ASP A 47 -3.58 4.37 5.16
C ASP A 47 -2.38 4.05 4.25
N GLN A 48 -1.42 4.96 4.11
CA GLN A 48 -0.20 4.74 3.33
C GLN A 48 0.68 3.66 3.97
N MET A 49 0.84 3.67 5.30
CA MET A 49 1.58 2.63 6.01
C MET A 49 0.93 1.24 5.85
N GLY A 50 -0.40 1.19 5.81
CA GLY A 50 -1.16 -0.04 5.50
C GLY A 50 -0.80 -0.60 4.13
N ASN A 51 -0.70 0.26 3.11
CA ASN A 51 -0.32 -0.14 1.76
C ASN A 51 1.14 -0.60 1.67
N PHE A 52 2.08 0.13 2.27
CA PHE A 52 3.50 -0.30 2.34
C PHE A 52 3.67 -1.67 2.99
N ASN A 53 2.99 -1.88 4.12
CA ASN A 53 3.05 -3.16 4.82
C ASN A 53 2.50 -4.29 3.93
N ALA A 54 1.40 -4.06 3.22
CA ALA A 54 0.82 -5.05 2.32
C ALA A 54 1.78 -5.41 1.17
N ILE A 55 2.40 -4.41 0.51
CA ILE A 55 3.37 -4.62 -0.57
C ILE A 55 4.61 -5.36 -0.04
N SER A 56 5.15 -4.95 1.10
CA SER A 56 6.32 -5.59 1.71
C SER A 56 6.04 -7.03 2.13
N ARG A 57 4.85 -7.31 2.65
CA ARG A 57 4.43 -8.68 3.00
C ARG A 57 4.22 -9.56 1.78
N PHE A 58 3.65 -9.01 0.72
CA PHE A 58 3.55 -9.70 -0.56
C PHE A 58 4.94 -10.05 -1.10
N GLN A 59 5.85 -9.09 -1.13
CA GLN A 59 7.24 -9.30 -1.55
C GLN A 59 7.91 -10.40 -0.72
N GLY A 60 7.79 -10.36 0.61
CA GLY A 60 8.32 -11.39 1.48
C GLY A 60 7.78 -12.79 1.19
N GLY A 61 6.49 -12.92 0.84
CA GLY A 61 5.89 -14.18 0.41
C GLY A 61 6.46 -14.69 -0.90
N VAL A 62 6.64 -13.82 -1.90
CA VAL A 62 7.26 -14.13 -3.19
C VAL A 62 8.72 -14.56 -3.01
N GLU A 63 9.51 -13.80 -2.26
CA GLU A 63 10.92 -14.11 -1.96
C GLU A 63 11.04 -15.43 -1.21
N SER A 64 10.11 -15.72 -0.28
CA SER A 64 10.05 -17.00 0.42
C SER A 64 9.82 -18.15 -0.55
N SER A 65 8.88 -18.02 -1.50
CA SER A 65 8.62 -19.05 -2.50
C SER A 65 9.84 -19.30 -3.41
N ILE A 66 10.52 -18.23 -3.82
CA ILE A 66 11.76 -18.33 -4.62
C ILE A 66 12.85 -19.05 -3.81
N SER A 67 13.08 -18.65 -2.54
CA SER A 67 14.08 -19.25 -1.68
C SER A 67 13.83 -20.73 -1.39
N ILE A 68 12.56 -21.14 -1.24
CA ILE A 68 12.18 -22.55 -1.09
C ILE A 68 12.61 -23.36 -2.31
N LEU A 69 12.35 -22.83 -3.51
CA LEU A 69 12.71 -23.48 -4.78
C LEU A 69 14.22 -23.48 -5.03
N GLU A 70 14.93 -22.42 -4.66
CA GLU A 70 16.40 -22.34 -4.74
C GLU A 70 17.09 -23.32 -3.79
N ALA A 71 16.53 -23.52 -2.60
CA ALA A 71 17.06 -24.45 -1.60
C ALA A 71 16.75 -25.91 -1.93
N TYR A 72 15.78 -26.18 -2.81
CA TYR A 72 15.37 -27.53 -3.15
C TYR A 72 16.45 -28.26 -3.95
N ARG A 73 16.75 -29.49 -3.51
CA ARG A 73 17.71 -30.38 -4.19
C ARG A 73 16.98 -31.26 -5.19
N TRP A 74 16.99 -30.88 -6.44
CA TRP A 74 16.26 -31.51 -7.56
C TRP A 74 16.50 -33.00 -7.74
N GLU A 75 17.56 -33.56 -7.19
CA GLU A 75 17.92 -34.98 -7.34
C GLU A 75 17.53 -35.84 -6.13
N ASN A 76 17.43 -35.28 -4.94
CA ASN A 76 17.21 -36.02 -3.68
C ASN A 76 16.47 -35.18 -2.62
N GLY A 77 15.63 -34.25 -3.02
CA GLY A 77 14.89 -33.39 -2.10
C GLY A 77 13.63 -34.05 -1.55
N GLU A 78 13.21 -33.61 -0.37
CA GLU A 78 11.91 -33.98 0.22
C GLU A 78 10.80 -33.17 -0.47
N THR A 79 10.26 -33.71 -1.56
CA THR A 79 9.30 -33.04 -2.45
C THR A 79 8.04 -32.63 -1.73
N GLU A 80 7.48 -33.49 -0.85
CA GLU A 80 6.22 -33.21 -0.15
C GLU A 80 6.36 -32.04 0.81
N GLU A 81 7.43 -31.99 1.61
CA GLU A 81 7.71 -30.88 2.53
C GLU A 81 7.94 -29.56 1.77
N MET A 82 8.67 -29.62 0.64
CA MET A 82 8.92 -28.46 -0.20
C MET A 82 7.61 -27.91 -0.78
N LEU A 83 6.75 -28.77 -1.32
CA LEU A 83 5.45 -28.36 -1.88
C LEU A 83 4.51 -27.77 -0.82
N GLU A 84 4.48 -28.34 0.39
CA GLU A 84 3.69 -27.77 1.50
C GLU A 84 4.16 -26.33 1.83
N LYS A 85 5.47 -26.12 1.96
CA LYS A 85 6.04 -24.80 2.23
C LYS A 85 5.76 -23.81 1.09
N LEU A 86 5.86 -24.27 -0.14
CA LEU A 86 5.60 -23.46 -1.34
C LEU A 86 4.14 -23.04 -1.38
N GLN A 87 3.22 -23.94 -1.15
CA GLN A 87 1.77 -23.66 -1.10
C GLN A 87 1.42 -22.67 0.02
N ALA A 88 2.03 -22.78 1.19
CA ALA A 88 1.85 -21.83 2.29
C ALA A 88 2.36 -20.44 1.92
N ALA A 89 3.53 -20.33 1.25
CA ALA A 89 4.08 -19.06 0.77
C ALA A 89 3.18 -18.41 -0.29
N CYS A 90 2.68 -19.19 -1.27
CA CYS A 90 1.76 -18.72 -2.29
C CYS A 90 0.41 -18.26 -1.71
N SER A 91 -0.15 -19.01 -0.77
CA SER A 91 -1.39 -18.64 -0.08
C SER A 91 -1.25 -17.31 0.66
N THR A 92 -0.12 -17.11 1.34
CA THR A 92 0.22 -15.85 2.01
C THR A 92 0.33 -14.71 1.00
N SER A 93 1.03 -14.90 -0.12
CA SER A 93 1.18 -13.90 -1.17
C SER A 93 -0.17 -13.53 -1.79
N ASN A 94 -1.04 -14.50 -2.07
CA ASN A 94 -2.39 -14.26 -2.58
C ASN A 94 -3.20 -13.32 -1.65
N ALA A 95 -3.17 -13.59 -0.36
CA ALA A 95 -3.90 -12.77 0.62
C ALA A 95 -3.39 -11.32 0.64
N TRP A 96 -2.07 -11.14 0.53
CA TRP A 96 -1.46 -9.80 0.52
C TRP A 96 -1.65 -9.08 -0.81
N LEU A 97 -1.64 -9.75 -1.96
CA LEU A 97 -1.95 -9.14 -3.26
C LEU A 97 -3.38 -8.56 -3.26
N TRP A 98 -4.34 -9.32 -2.75
CA TRP A 98 -5.71 -8.81 -2.59
C TRP A 98 -5.76 -7.60 -1.63
N ARG A 99 -4.97 -7.64 -0.55
CA ARG A 99 -4.91 -6.52 0.40
C ARG A 99 -4.31 -5.26 -0.20
N ILE A 100 -3.28 -5.38 -1.06
CA ILE A 100 -2.71 -4.24 -1.81
C ILE A 100 -3.82 -3.58 -2.62
N ARG A 101 -4.57 -4.33 -3.42
CA ARG A 101 -5.68 -3.79 -4.21
C ARG A 101 -6.70 -3.07 -3.34
N SER A 102 -7.15 -3.72 -2.28
CA SER A 102 -8.14 -3.14 -1.36
C SER A 102 -7.64 -1.83 -0.72
N ASN A 103 -6.35 -1.76 -0.38
CA ASN A 103 -5.76 -0.54 0.16
C ASN A 103 -5.70 0.56 -0.91
N MET A 104 -5.25 0.24 -2.14
CA MET A 104 -5.18 1.21 -3.24
C MET A 104 -6.56 1.74 -3.63
N ASP A 105 -7.59 0.90 -3.64
CA ASP A 105 -8.99 1.31 -3.89
C ASP A 105 -9.50 2.28 -2.79
N GLY A 106 -8.98 2.20 -1.57
CA GLY A 106 -9.33 3.07 -0.45
C GLY A 106 -8.55 4.38 -0.38
N LEU A 107 -7.41 4.47 -1.04
CA LEU A 107 -6.55 5.67 -1.05
C LEU A 107 -7.09 6.72 -2.02
N GLN A 108 -7.10 8.00 -1.61
CA GLN A 108 -7.61 9.10 -2.44
C GLN A 108 -6.64 9.51 -3.57
N ASN A 109 -5.34 9.29 -3.39
CA ASN A 109 -4.27 9.78 -4.29
C ASN A 109 -3.35 8.64 -4.70
N VAL A 110 -3.88 7.66 -5.43
CA VAL A 110 -3.07 6.62 -6.07
C VAL A 110 -2.75 7.07 -7.48
N SER A 111 -1.48 7.15 -7.84
CA SER A 111 -1.06 7.56 -9.18
C SER A 111 -1.38 6.50 -10.24
N ASP A 112 -1.51 6.96 -11.49
CA ASP A 112 -1.65 6.05 -12.64
C ASP A 112 -0.46 5.09 -12.73
N GLU A 113 0.75 5.54 -12.34
CA GLU A 113 1.94 4.72 -12.29
C GLU A 113 1.79 3.56 -11.29
N GLN A 114 1.26 3.80 -10.09
CA GLN A 114 0.99 2.72 -9.13
C GLN A 114 -0.01 1.70 -9.69
N TRP A 115 -1.08 2.14 -10.35
CA TRP A 115 -2.05 1.23 -10.96
C TRP A 115 -1.45 0.39 -12.09
N VAL A 116 -0.61 0.98 -12.93
CA VAL A 116 0.10 0.24 -13.98
C VAL A 116 1.05 -0.79 -13.38
N LEU A 117 1.81 -0.42 -12.35
CA LEU A 117 2.73 -1.34 -11.65
C LEU A 117 1.98 -2.44 -10.90
N TYR A 118 0.87 -2.13 -10.25
CA TYR A 118 0.01 -3.15 -9.62
C TYR A 118 -0.50 -4.15 -10.66
N GLY A 119 -0.99 -3.68 -11.81
CA GLY A 119 -1.42 -4.56 -12.92
C GLY A 119 -0.28 -5.45 -13.44
N ALA A 120 0.94 -4.92 -13.52
CA ALA A 120 2.12 -5.72 -13.88
C ALA A 120 2.44 -6.79 -12.81
N VAL A 121 2.37 -6.44 -11.52
CA VAL A 121 2.53 -7.38 -10.41
C VAL A 121 1.46 -8.48 -10.46
N GLU A 122 0.19 -8.11 -10.58
CA GLU A 122 -0.95 -9.05 -10.61
C GLU A 122 -0.83 -10.03 -11.78
N THR A 123 -0.54 -9.53 -12.98
CA THR A 123 -0.39 -10.36 -14.18
C THR A 123 0.81 -11.30 -14.08
N THR A 124 1.96 -10.78 -13.60
CA THR A 124 3.18 -11.59 -13.43
C THR A 124 3.00 -12.64 -12.35
N TYR A 125 2.33 -12.30 -11.25
CA TYR A 125 2.02 -13.24 -10.16
C TYR A 125 1.07 -14.35 -10.62
N SER A 126 0.05 -14.02 -11.42
CA SER A 126 -0.83 -15.03 -12.04
C SER A 126 -0.04 -16.00 -12.91
N SER A 127 0.89 -15.47 -13.74
CA SER A 127 1.77 -16.30 -14.56
C SER A 127 2.71 -17.16 -13.72
N TYR A 128 3.26 -16.60 -12.65
CA TYR A 128 4.12 -17.30 -11.70
C TYR A 128 3.39 -18.47 -11.04
N ASN A 129 2.17 -18.27 -10.56
CA ASN A 129 1.35 -19.33 -9.95
C ASN A 129 1.04 -20.45 -10.96
N THR A 130 0.69 -20.11 -12.20
CA THR A 130 0.49 -21.13 -13.26
C THR A 130 1.74 -21.97 -13.49
N LEU A 131 2.92 -21.35 -13.48
CA LEU A 131 4.19 -22.08 -13.60
C LEU A 131 4.49 -22.95 -12.38
N LEU A 132 4.10 -22.52 -11.18
CA LEU A 132 4.24 -23.32 -9.96
C LEU A 132 3.30 -24.52 -9.96
N GLU A 133 2.07 -24.39 -10.45
CA GLU A 133 1.13 -25.49 -10.61
C GLU A 133 1.66 -26.53 -11.63
N GLU A 134 2.25 -26.08 -12.73
CA GLU A 134 2.91 -26.97 -13.70
C GLU A 134 4.12 -27.69 -13.07
N LEU A 135 4.92 -26.97 -12.29
CA LEU A 135 6.07 -27.51 -11.55
C LEU A 135 5.63 -28.61 -10.55
N GLU A 136 4.59 -28.33 -9.77
CA GLU A 136 3.99 -29.29 -8.83
C GLU A 136 3.50 -30.54 -9.56
N GLY A 137 2.85 -30.38 -10.71
CA GLY A 137 2.42 -31.49 -11.54
C GLY A 137 3.57 -32.40 -12.01
N TYR A 138 4.70 -31.83 -12.40
CA TYR A 138 5.89 -32.62 -12.76
C TYR A 138 6.50 -33.33 -11.55
N LEU A 139 6.62 -32.65 -10.42
CA LEU A 139 7.18 -33.24 -9.19
C LEU A 139 6.31 -34.37 -8.67
N SER A 140 4.99 -34.17 -8.60
CA SER A 140 4.03 -35.17 -8.12
C SER A 140 3.97 -36.41 -9.01
N SER A 141 4.34 -36.28 -10.31
CA SER A 141 4.44 -37.39 -11.24
C SER A 141 5.84 -38.01 -11.36
N GLY A 142 6.78 -37.62 -10.50
CA GLY A 142 8.17 -38.11 -10.51
C GLY A 142 9.01 -37.66 -11.71
N GLN A 143 8.59 -36.58 -12.40
CA GLN A 143 9.30 -36.03 -13.57
C GLN A 143 10.27 -34.92 -13.16
N GLU A 144 11.18 -35.21 -12.23
CA GLU A 144 12.12 -34.23 -11.64
C GLU A 144 12.94 -33.47 -12.66
N ALA A 145 13.40 -34.13 -13.72
CA ALA A 145 14.17 -33.50 -14.78
C ALA A 145 13.38 -32.42 -15.51
N LYS A 146 12.08 -32.64 -15.75
CA LYS A 146 11.21 -31.62 -16.37
C LYS A 146 10.90 -30.50 -15.39
N ALA A 147 10.66 -30.82 -14.12
CA ALA A 147 10.46 -29.84 -13.06
C ALA A 147 11.67 -28.90 -12.95
N SER A 148 12.89 -29.47 -12.88
CA SER A 148 14.14 -28.71 -12.84
C SER A 148 14.30 -27.80 -14.08
N GLN A 149 14.04 -28.33 -15.28
CA GLN A 149 14.10 -27.55 -16.52
C GLN A 149 13.06 -26.40 -16.51
N LEU A 150 11.84 -26.65 -16.08
CA LEU A 150 10.80 -25.63 -15.95
C LEU A 150 11.22 -24.53 -14.95
N TYR A 151 11.77 -24.94 -13.81
CA TYR A 151 12.25 -24.02 -12.79
C TYR A 151 13.30 -23.06 -13.36
N TYR A 152 14.40 -23.58 -13.90
CA TYR A 152 15.50 -22.73 -14.38
C TYR A 152 15.13 -21.88 -15.59
N ASN A 153 14.31 -22.38 -16.49
CA ASN A 153 13.99 -21.66 -17.73
C ASN A 153 12.82 -20.69 -17.60
N LYS A 154 11.89 -20.91 -16.68
CA LYS A 154 10.67 -20.10 -16.60
C LYS A 154 10.35 -19.60 -15.20
N VAL A 155 10.29 -20.47 -14.18
CA VAL A 155 9.83 -20.10 -12.84
C VAL A 155 10.77 -19.08 -12.22
N SER A 156 12.07 -19.35 -12.22
CA SER A 156 13.09 -18.43 -11.67
C SER A 156 13.09 -17.07 -12.37
N VAL A 157 12.96 -17.07 -13.71
CA VAL A 157 12.91 -15.83 -14.50
C VAL A 157 11.64 -15.04 -14.18
N CYS A 158 10.48 -15.70 -14.11
CA CYS A 158 9.20 -15.06 -13.78
C CYS A 158 9.22 -14.51 -12.37
N GLY A 159 9.75 -15.26 -11.39
CA GLY A 159 9.95 -14.83 -10.01
C GLY A 159 10.84 -13.59 -9.91
N GLY A 160 11.91 -13.50 -10.70
CA GLY A 160 12.78 -12.33 -10.78
C GLY A 160 12.03 -11.08 -11.28
N TYR A 161 11.23 -11.20 -12.33
CA TYR A 161 10.40 -10.08 -12.81
C TYR A 161 9.35 -9.68 -11.77
N LEU A 162 8.72 -10.64 -11.11
CA LEU A 162 7.73 -10.38 -10.07
C LEU A 162 8.34 -9.59 -8.90
N SER A 163 9.50 -9.99 -8.42
CA SER A 163 10.24 -9.27 -7.37
C SER A 163 10.60 -7.85 -7.83
N GLN A 164 11.04 -7.68 -9.07
CA GLN A 164 11.36 -6.36 -9.64
C GLN A 164 10.14 -5.44 -9.72
N TYR A 165 9.01 -5.92 -10.24
CA TYR A 165 7.79 -5.11 -10.33
C TYR A 165 7.22 -4.76 -8.95
N THR A 166 7.28 -5.69 -8.00
CA THR A 166 6.87 -5.42 -6.60
C THR A 166 7.72 -4.34 -5.97
N MET A 167 9.03 -4.37 -6.19
CA MET A 167 9.95 -3.33 -5.71
C MET A 167 9.65 -1.96 -6.36
N GLN A 168 9.32 -1.93 -7.65
CA GLN A 168 8.92 -0.70 -8.33
C GLN A 168 7.60 -0.15 -7.78
N LEU A 169 6.61 -1.02 -7.53
CA LEU A 169 5.34 -0.65 -6.90
C LEU A 169 5.56 -0.05 -5.50
N LEU A 170 6.44 -0.66 -4.71
CA LEU A 170 6.80 -0.12 -3.39
C LEU A 170 7.42 1.27 -3.49
N LYS A 171 8.35 1.48 -4.44
CA LYS A 171 8.98 2.79 -4.67
C LYS A 171 7.97 3.85 -5.12
N ALA A 172 7.08 3.52 -6.03
CA ALA A 172 6.03 4.43 -6.49
C ALA A 172 5.11 4.81 -5.32
N SER A 173 4.71 3.85 -4.49
CA SER A 173 3.90 4.10 -3.29
C SER A 173 4.60 5.04 -2.29
N ILE A 174 5.91 4.93 -2.11
CA ILE A 174 6.68 5.82 -1.25
C ILE A 174 6.70 7.26 -1.81
N LEU A 175 6.91 7.40 -3.12
CA LEU A 175 6.93 8.71 -3.77
C LEU A 175 5.58 9.43 -3.68
N ASP A 176 4.49 8.70 -3.94
CA ASP A 176 3.14 9.26 -3.84
C ASP A 176 2.81 9.68 -2.40
N ALA A 177 3.21 8.88 -1.41
CA ALA A 177 3.04 9.24 0.00
C ALA A 177 3.81 10.52 0.35
N GLN A 178 5.04 10.68 -0.13
CA GLN A 178 5.84 11.89 0.08
C GLN A 178 5.20 13.12 -0.57
N THR A 179 4.68 12.98 -1.79
CA THR A 179 3.99 14.05 -2.51
C THR A 179 2.74 14.49 -1.74
N THR A 180 1.90 13.54 -1.35
CA THR A 180 0.69 13.82 -0.57
C THR A 180 1.01 14.52 0.76
N TYR A 181 2.06 14.07 1.46
CA TYR A 181 2.49 14.71 2.70
C TYR A 181 2.94 16.16 2.48
N THR A 182 3.69 16.42 1.41
CA THR A 182 4.16 17.77 1.07
C THR A 182 2.99 18.70 0.75
N GLU A 183 2.03 18.26 -0.07
CA GLU A 183 0.82 19.01 -0.40
C GLU A 183 0.00 19.37 0.83
N ILE A 184 -0.19 18.45 1.78
CA ILE A 184 -0.92 18.73 3.01
C ILE A 184 -0.16 19.72 3.90
N SER A 185 1.18 19.62 3.95
CA SER A 185 2.00 20.51 4.77
C SER A 185 2.08 21.94 4.23
N GLU A 186 1.92 22.15 2.93
CA GLU A 186 1.90 23.47 2.28
C GLU A 186 0.55 24.19 2.42
N LEU A 187 -0.52 23.46 2.74
CA LEU A 187 -1.86 24.01 2.96
C LEU A 187 -2.10 24.50 4.40
N GLY A 188 -1.16 24.35 5.31
CA GLY A 188 -1.23 24.73 6.73
C GLY A 188 -0.33 25.88 7.08
#